data_a9073e2856c2e3b6d225ce59bf4d060c
#
_entry.id   a9073e2856c2e3b6d225ce59bf4d060c
#
_cell.length_a   1.000
_cell.length_b   1.000
_cell.length_c   1.000
_cell.angle_alpha   90.00
_cell.angle_beta   90.00
_cell.angle_gamma   90.00
#
_symmetry.space_group_name_H-M   'P 1'
#
loop_
_entity.id
_entity.type
_entity.pdbx_description
1 polymer ?
#
loop_
_entity_poly.entity_id
_entity_poly.type
_entity_poly.pdbx_seq_one_letter_code
_entity_poly.pdbx_strand_id
1 'polypeptide(L)'
;MNKVVEKWDEILQIVKTEHDLSDVSFNTWLKPLTVYEVVDNVVTIIVPSEQVGLNYISKKYKLPLQVTISEVTGMENCDINFILPEDVPKKEEVSPKAQSQDARCEEAHLNPKYTFDTFVVGSNNKFAQAAALAVAESPGDTYNPLFIYGGAGLGKTHLMHSIAHFIIDHDENSKVLYVTSEEFTNELIAAIGAESTKEFHDKYRQADVLLVDDIQFIGGKESTQEEFFHTFNSLYQAGKQIVLTSDRPPKEIKTLEERLRTRFEWGLIADIQPPDFETRIAIIKRKAELLDLDIPNVVEEYIACLLYTSPSPRD
;
A
#
# COMPACT_ATOMS: atom_id res chain seq x y z
N MET A 1 3.39 -15.15 36.24
CA MET A 1 3.63 -14.60 34.90
C MET A 1 3.18 -15.64 33.91
N ASN A 2 2.49 -15.25 32.83
CA ASN A 2 1.88 -16.22 31.90
C ASN A 2 2.95 -16.69 30.91
N LYS A 3 3.10 -18.02 30.74
CA LYS A 3 4.09 -18.64 29.85
C LYS A 3 4.00 -18.14 28.39
N VAL A 4 2.82 -17.69 27.95
CA VAL A 4 2.61 -17.13 26.62
C VAL A 4 3.35 -15.81 26.48
N VAL A 5 3.27 -14.92 27.47
CA VAL A 5 3.95 -13.61 27.46
C VAL A 5 5.47 -13.77 27.52
N GLU A 6 5.96 -14.70 28.36
CA GLU A 6 7.41 -14.94 28.51
C GLU A 6 8.06 -15.50 27.24
N LYS A 7 7.30 -16.26 26.43
CA LYS A 7 7.78 -16.91 25.22
C LYS A 7 7.25 -16.29 23.95
N TRP A 8 6.67 -15.10 24.01
CA TRP A 8 6.01 -14.48 22.86
C TRP A 8 6.92 -14.33 21.65
N ASP A 9 8.12 -13.82 21.85
CA ASP A 9 9.11 -13.66 20.77
C ASP A 9 9.53 -15.01 20.17
N GLU A 10 9.66 -16.07 20.99
CA GLU A 10 9.96 -17.43 20.53
C GLU A 10 8.82 -17.95 19.66
N ILE A 11 7.58 -17.76 20.08
CA ILE A 11 6.36 -18.16 19.32
C ILE A 11 6.33 -17.47 17.97
N LEU A 12 6.55 -16.16 17.91
CA LEU A 12 6.56 -15.41 16.66
C LEU A 12 7.65 -15.89 15.69
N GLN A 13 8.85 -16.21 16.21
CA GLN A 13 9.95 -16.72 15.38
C GLN A 13 9.66 -18.12 14.84
N ILE A 14 9.01 -18.98 15.59
CA ILE A 14 8.58 -20.30 15.14
C ILE A 14 7.57 -20.15 13.98
N VAL A 15 6.54 -19.31 14.16
CA VAL A 15 5.55 -19.03 13.10
C VAL A 15 6.22 -18.50 11.83
N LYS A 16 7.22 -17.61 11.98
CA LYS A 16 8.00 -17.09 10.85
C LYS A 16 8.67 -18.24 10.07
N THR A 17 9.32 -19.12 10.79
CA THR A 17 10.13 -20.22 10.19
C THR A 17 9.26 -21.30 9.58
N GLU A 18 8.19 -21.74 10.25
CA GLU A 18 7.30 -22.81 9.80
C GLU A 18 6.44 -22.42 8.58
N HIS A 19 6.11 -21.14 8.47
CA HIS A 19 5.30 -20.63 7.36
C HIS A 19 6.10 -19.86 6.31
N ASP A 20 7.44 -19.96 6.36
CA ASP A 20 8.38 -19.36 5.39
C ASP A 20 8.08 -17.89 5.09
N LEU A 21 7.85 -17.10 6.15
CA LEU A 21 7.46 -15.70 6.03
C LEU A 21 8.69 -14.83 5.71
N SER A 22 8.54 -13.93 4.75
CA SER A 22 9.54 -12.91 4.47
C SER A 22 9.79 -12.02 5.69
N ASP A 23 10.97 -11.42 5.79
CA ASP A 23 11.30 -10.48 6.88
C ASP A 23 10.33 -9.30 6.92
N VAL A 24 9.89 -8.84 5.76
CA VAL A 24 8.92 -7.75 5.65
C VAL A 24 7.57 -8.19 6.22
N SER A 25 7.01 -9.32 5.76
CA SER A 25 5.72 -9.83 6.29
C SER A 25 5.77 -10.10 7.79
N PHE A 26 6.89 -10.62 8.29
CA PHE A 26 7.09 -10.85 9.72
C PHE A 26 7.10 -9.55 10.53
N ASN A 27 7.92 -8.57 10.10
CA ASN A 27 8.04 -7.29 10.80
C ASN A 27 6.73 -6.47 10.72
N THR A 28 5.96 -6.62 9.64
CA THR A 28 4.71 -5.92 9.41
C THR A 28 3.55 -6.47 10.23
N TRP A 29 3.35 -7.78 10.19
CA TRP A 29 2.10 -8.38 10.67
C TRP A 29 2.22 -9.10 12.00
N LEU A 30 3.37 -9.73 12.29
CA LEU A 30 3.53 -10.55 13.48
C LEU A 30 4.30 -9.85 14.58
N LYS A 31 5.42 -9.22 14.25
CA LYS A 31 6.27 -8.56 15.25
C LYS A 31 5.58 -7.45 16.04
N PRO A 32 4.64 -6.66 15.45
CA PRO A 32 3.93 -5.63 16.20
C PRO A 32 2.84 -6.17 17.13
N LEU A 33 2.48 -7.46 17.03
CA LEU A 33 1.44 -8.05 17.86
C LEU A 33 1.90 -8.14 19.32
N THR A 34 1.06 -7.71 20.24
CA THR A 34 1.33 -7.78 21.68
C THR A 34 0.23 -8.54 22.40
N VAL A 35 0.63 -9.42 23.32
CA VAL A 35 -0.33 -10.13 24.17
C VAL A 35 -0.85 -9.17 25.21
N TYR A 36 -2.17 -8.93 25.22
CA TYR A 36 -2.84 -8.09 26.20
C TYR A 36 -3.11 -8.86 27.49
N GLU A 37 -3.82 -9.99 27.35
CA GLU A 37 -4.14 -10.86 28.48
C GLU A 37 -4.36 -12.31 28.02
N VAL A 38 -4.32 -13.23 28.99
CA VAL A 38 -4.63 -14.64 28.76
C VAL A 38 -5.57 -15.11 29.87
N VAL A 39 -6.82 -15.38 29.52
CA VAL A 39 -7.89 -15.80 30.45
C VAL A 39 -8.58 -17.02 29.86
N ASP A 40 -8.81 -18.06 30.65
CA ASP A 40 -9.58 -19.28 30.27
C ASP A 40 -9.19 -19.90 28.92
N ASN A 41 -7.87 -20.00 28.65
CA ASN A 41 -7.30 -20.48 27.37
C ASN A 41 -7.56 -19.59 26.15
N VAL A 42 -8.05 -18.37 26.33
CA VAL A 42 -8.17 -17.36 25.28
C VAL A 42 -7.01 -16.38 25.42
N VAL A 43 -6.22 -16.26 24.37
CA VAL A 43 -5.13 -15.28 24.27
C VAL A 43 -5.64 -14.06 23.52
N THR A 44 -5.77 -12.94 24.24
CA THR A 44 -6.16 -11.66 23.64
C THR A 44 -4.90 -10.93 23.16
N ILE A 45 -4.87 -10.62 21.86
CA ILE A 45 -3.73 -10.01 21.19
C ILE A 45 -4.16 -8.65 20.65
N ILE A 46 -3.38 -7.61 20.97
CA ILE A 46 -3.55 -6.28 20.38
C ILE A 46 -2.92 -6.27 19.00
N VAL A 47 -3.72 -5.85 18.02
CA VAL A 47 -3.28 -5.60 16.65
C VAL A 47 -3.10 -4.09 16.48
N PRO A 48 -1.87 -3.58 16.31
CA PRO A 48 -1.62 -2.14 16.23
C PRO A 48 -1.96 -1.54 14.84
N SER A 49 -2.98 -2.08 14.19
CA SER A 49 -3.50 -1.57 12.92
C SER A 49 -5.02 -1.58 12.94
N GLU A 50 -5.65 -0.76 12.10
CA GLU A 50 -7.10 -0.65 12.01
C GLU A 50 -7.78 -1.94 11.47
N GLN A 51 -9.10 -1.95 11.35
CA GLN A 51 -9.94 -3.13 11.04
C GLN A 51 -9.47 -3.98 9.83
N VAL A 52 -8.80 -3.40 8.84
CA VAL A 52 -8.28 -4.16 7.67
C VAL A 52 -7.12 -5.06 8.06
N GLY A 53 -6.18 -4.54 8.85
CA GLY A 53 -5.08 -5.33 9.41
C GLY A 53 -5.59 -6.43 10.34
N LEU A 54 -6.57 -6.13 11.18
CA LEU A 54 -7.22 -7.11 12.07
C LEU A 54 -7.88 -8.24 11.27
N ASN A 55 -8.61 -7.93 10.20
CA ASN A 55 -9.25 -8.92 9.34
C ASN A 55 -8.21 -9.78 8.60
N TYR A 56 -7.12 -9.19 8.14
CA TYR A 56 -6.04 -9.89 7.45
C TYR A 56 -5.30 -10.84 8.41
N ILE A 57 -4.87 -10.34 9.57
CA ILE A 57 -4.17 -11.10 10.60
C ILE A 57 -5.05 -12.23 11.10
N SER A 58 -6.32 -11.96 11.39
CA SER A 58 -7.28 -12.94 11.87
C SER A 58 -7.49 -14.09 10.87
N LYS A 59 -7.53 -13.80 9.57
CA LYS A 59 -7.71 -14.84 8.54
C LYS A 59 -6.44 -15.62 8.23
N LYS A 60 -5.29 -14.97 8.23
CA LYS A 60 -4.02 -15.57 7.79
C LYS A 60 -3.23 -16.20 8.92
N TYR A 61 -3.20 -15.56 10.09
CA TYR A 61 -2.28 -15.93 11.18
C TYR A 61 -2.95 -16.50 12.42
N LYS A 62 -4.30 -16.49 12.53
CA LYS A 62 -4.99 -17.04 13.69
C LYS A 62 -4.63 -18.51 13.93
N LEU A 63 -4.79 -19.36 12.92
CA LEU A 63 -4.48 -20.79 13.01
C LEU A 63 -2.99 -21.07 13.26
N PRO A 64 -2.04 -20.49 12.52
CA PRO A 64 -0.62 -20.61 12.83
C PRO A 64 -0.27 -20.26 14.27
N LEU A 65 -0.73 -19.13 14.76
CA LEU A 65 -0.48 -18.70 16.15
C LEU A 65 -1.11 -19.63 17.18
N GLN A 66 -2.34 -20.13 16.95
CA GLN A 66 -3.00 -21.07 17.85
C GLN A 66 -2.20 -22.37 18.01
N VAL A 67 -1.75 -22.94 16.89
CA VAL A 67 -0.98 -24.18 16.89
C VAL A 67 0.34 -23.99 17.64
N THR A 68 1.11 -22.96 17.28
CA THR A 68 2.41 -22.68 17.88
C THR A 68 2.29 -22.34 19.38
N ILE A 69 1.27 -21.58 19.79
CA ILE A 69 1.02 -21.29 21.21
C ILE A 69 0.74 -22.59 21.97
N SER A 70 -0.11 -23.47 21.42
CA SER A 70 -0.43 -24.76 22.06
C SER A 70 0.81 -25.65 22.20
N GLU A 71 1.67 -25.72 21.18
CA GLU A 71 2.90 -26.52 21.19
C GLU A 71 3.96 -26.00 22.18
N VAL A 72 4.19 -24.69 22.19
CA VAL A 72 5.23 -24.06 23.03
C VAL A 72 4.84 -23.96 24.49
N THR A 73 3.54 -23.76 24.79
CA THR A 73 3.05 -23.55 26.14
C THR A 73 2.37 -24.77 26.78
N GLY A 74 1.98 -25.76 25.95
CA GLY A 74 1.21 -26.94 26.40
C GLY A 74 -0.26 -26.62 26.69
N MET A 75 -0.80 -25.52 26.15
CA MET A 75 -2.17 -25.06 26.37
C MET A 75 -3.13 -25.83 25.46
N GLU A 76 -3.97 -26.69 26.00
CA GLU A 76 -4.99 -27.43 25.24
C GLU A 76 -6.18 -26.51 24.91
N ASN A 77 -6.68 -26.56 23.68
CA ASN A 77 -7.80 -25.75 23.17
C ASN A 77 -7.56 -24.22 23.32
N CYS A 78 -6.38 -23.75 22.93
CA CYS A 78 -6.09 -22.31 22.85
C CYS A 78 -6.99 -21.65 21.80
N ASP A 79 -7.67 -20.56 22.15
CA ASP A 79 -8.30 -19.66 21.18
C ASP A 79 -7.63 -18.28 21.21
N ILE A 80 -7.71 -17.57 20.08
CA ILE A 80 -7.10 -16.23 19.94
C ILE A 80 -8.21 -15.23 19.62
N ASN A 81 -8.21 -14.17 20.42
CA ASN A 81 -9.04 -13.00 20.17
C ASN A 81 -8.14 -11.81 19.80
N PHE A 82 -8.39 -11.20 18.64
CA PHE A 82 -7.68 -10.00 18.21
C PHE A 82 -8.52 -8.78 18.54
N ILE A 83 -7.91 -7.79 19.20
CA ILE A 83 -8.54 -6.51 19.56
C ILE A 83 -7.73 -5.34 19.00
N LEU A 84 -8.42 -4.22 18.81
CA LEU A 84 -7.78 -2.97 18.41
C LEU A 84 -7.28 -2.20 19.65
N PRO A 85 -6.27 -1.34 19.51
CA PRO A 85 -5.80 -0.48 20.59
C PRO A 85 -6.88 0.43 21.18
N GLU A 86 -7.93 0.71 20.42
CA GLU A 86 -9.07 1.55 20.83
C GLU A 86 -9.97 0.86 21.85
N ASP A 87 -9.99 -0.47 21.88
CA ASP A 87 -10.77 -1.27 22.82
C ASP A 87 -10.08 -1.42 24.19
N VAL A 88 -8.87 -0.85 24.34
CA VAL A 88 -8.09 -0.84 25.57
C VAL A 88 -8.16 0.55 26.22
N PRO A 89 -8.45 0.71 27.54
CA PRO A 89 -8.48 2.03 28.18
C PRO A 89 -7.12 2.72 28.15
N LYS A 90 -7.05 3.87 27.47
CA LYS A 90 -5.82 4.63 27.17
C LYS A 90 -5.09 5.18 28.39
N LYS A 91 -3.75 4.99 28.39
CA LYS A 91 -2.78 5.97 28.89
C LYS A 91 -2.03 6.51 27.69
N GLU A 92 -2.10 7.82 27.48
CA GLU A 92 -1.44 8.50 26.37
C GLU A 92 0.07 8.55 26.56
N GLU A 93 0.83 7.99 25.61
CA GLU A 93 2.23 8.36 25.35
C GLU A 93 2.43 8.45 23.83
N VAL A 94 2.57 9.68 23.33
CA VAL A 94 2.95 9.98 21.94
C VAL A 94 4.43 9.65 21.78
N SER A 95 4.74 8.62 20.99
CA SER A 95 6.12 8.19 20.77
C SER A 95 6.83 9.06 19.70
N PRO A 96 8.15 9.28 19.84
CA PRO A 96 8.94 10.07 18.86
C PRO A 96 8.95 9.53 17.43
N LYS A 97 8.52 8.27 17.21
CA LYS A 97 8.46 7.62 15.90
C LYS A 97 7.37 8.18 14.99
N ALA A 98 6.20 8.54 15.52
CA ALA A 98 5.10 9.08 14.72
C ALA A 98 5.47 10.41 14.05
N GLN A 99 6.20 11.29 14.75
CA GLN A 99 6.63 12.58 14.20
C GLN A 99 7.65 12.44 13.05
N SER A 100 8.48 11.38 13.05
CA SER A 100 9.45 11.13 11.97
C SER A 100 8.78 10.52 10.72
N GLN A 101 7.71 9.75 10.90
CA GLN A 101 6.96 9.14 9.80
C GLN A 101 6.11 10.17 9.05
N ASP A 102 5.38 11.02 9.77
CA ASP A 102 4.60 12.11 9.18
C ASP A 102 5.49 13.05 8.36
N ALA A 103 6.67 13.41 8.87
CA ALA A 103 7.62 14.25 8.14
C ALA A 103 8.13 13.58 6.84
N ARG A 104 8.35 12.25 6.83
CA ARG A 104 8.77 11.50 5.63
C ARG A 104 7.64 11.40 4.60
N CYS A 105 6.40 11.21 5.06
CA CYS A 105 5.23 11.22 4.20
C CYS A 105 4.99 12.60 3.57
N GLU A 106 5.21 13.69 4.33
CA GLU A 106 5.15 15.06 3.82
C GLU A 106 6.26 15.34 2.82
N GLU A 107 7.51 14.91 3.09
CA GLU A 107 8.64 15.03 2.15
C GLU A 107 8.39 14.26 0.85
N ALA A 108 7.73 13.11 0.93
CA ALA A 108 7.32 12.31 -0.22
C ALA A 108 6.03 12.84 -0.89
N HIS A 109 5.46 13.95 -0.45
CA HIS A 109 4.22 14.54 -0.98
C HIS A 109 3.02 13.58 -0.99
N LEU A 110 2.91 12.72 0.02
CA LEU A 110 1.84 11.73 0.10
C LEU A 110 0.58 12.32 0.75
N ASN A 111 -0.58 11.93 0.24
CA ASN A 111 -1.84 12.26 0.88
C ASN A 111 -2.06 11.33 2.09
N PRO A 112 -2.15 11.83 3.34
CA PRO A 112 -2.29 11.01 4.53
C PRO A 112 -3.60 10.20 4.59
N LYS A 113 -4.60 10.57 3.78
CA LYS A 113 -5.89 9.87 3.71
C LYS A 113 -5.86 8.66 2.76
N TYR A 114 -4.79 8.47 1.98
CA TYR A 114 -4.71 7.42 0.96
C TYR A 114 -3.89 6.25 1.49
N THR A 115 -4.50 5.44 2.33
CA THR A 115 -3.94 4.21 2.91
C THR A 115 -4.71 2.99 2.45
N PHE A 116 -4.16 1.78 2.65
CA PHE A 116 -4.89 0.55 2.37
C PHE A 116 -6.15 0.42 3.23
N ASP A 117 -6.15 0.95 4.45
CA ASP A 117 -7.28 0.91 5.37
C ASP A 117 -8.47 1.78 4.91
N THR A 118 -8.18 2.88 4.23
CA THR A 118 -9.21 3.77 3.69
C THR A 118 -9.67 3.39 2.28
N PHE A 119 -8.95 2.45 1.63
CA PHE A 119 -9.29 1.97 0.30
C PHE A 119 -10.41 0.93 0.33
N VAL A 120 -11.54 1.24 -0.30
CA VAL A 120 -12.67 0.32 -0.38
C VAL A 120 -12.45 -0.74 -1.45
N VAL A 121 -12.40 -2.00 -1.03
CA VAL A 121 -12.19 -3.15 -1.91
C VAL A 121 -13.53 -3.69 -2.42
N GLY A 122 -13.67 -3.77 -3.74
CA GLY A 122 -14.80 -4.37 -4.42
C GLY A 122 -14.36 -5.37 -5.49
N SER A 123 -15.33 -5.97 -6.18
CA SER A 123 -15.07 -6.92 -7.28
C SER A 123 -14.22 -6.30 -8.40
N ASN A 124 -14.36 -5.00 -8.61
CA ASN A 124 -13.75 -4.20 -9.67
C ASN A 124 -12.26 -3.86 -9.45
N ASN A 125 -11.76 -3.93 -8.22
CA ASN A 125 -10.40 -3.49 -7.86
C ASN A 125 -9.63 -4.47 -6.96
N LYS A 126 -10.24 -5.59 -6.57
CA LYS A 126 -9.66 -6.58 -5.66
C LYS A 126 -8.30 -7.10 -6.12
N PHE A 127 -8.15 -7.33 -7.43
CA PHE A 127 -6.89 -7.82 -7.99
C PHE A 127 -5.79 -6.75 -7.91
N ALA A 128 -6.09 -5.51 -8.28
CA ALA A 128 -5.15 -4.40 -8.19
C ALA A 128 -4.75 -4.11 -6.74
N GLN A 129 -5.69 -4.17 -5.80
CA GLN A 129 -5.42 -3.99 -4.37
C GLN A 129 -4.53 -5.12 -3.82
N ALA A 130 -4.81 -6.38 -4.16
CA ALA A 130 -3.99 -7.51 -3.73
C ALA A 130 -2.56 -7.43 -4.31
N ALA A 131 -2.41 -7.03 -5.58
CA ALA A 131 -1.11 -6.81 -6.20
C ALA A 131 -0.34 -5.66 -5.54
N ALA A 132 -1.02 -4.55 -5.24
CA ALA A 132 -0.43 -3.40 -4.55
C ALA A 132 0.07 -3.77 -3.15
N LEU A 133 -0.73 -4.54 -2.40
CA LEU A 133 -0.33 -5.03 -1.07
C LEU A 133 0.87 -5.97 -1.14
N ALA A 134 0.89 -6.91 -2.10
CA ALA A 134 2.02 -7.82 -2.28
C ALA A 134 3.33 -7.08 -2.62
N VAL A 135 3.25 -6.01 -3.44
CA VAL A 135 4.39 -5.13 -3.75
C VAL A 135 4.83 -4.33 -2.52
N ALA A 136 3.90 -3.84 -1.73
CA ALA A 136 4.21 -3.12 -0.49
C ALA A 136 4.89 -4.02 0.56
N GLU A 137 4.46 -5.29 0.67
CA GLU A 137 5.06 -6.28 1.56
C GLU A 137 6.46 -6.75 1.13
N SER A 138 6.75 -6.77 -0.17
CA SER A 138 8.03 -7.26 -0.71
C SER A 138 8.46 -6.46 -1.95
N PRO A 139 8.92 -5.21 -1.74
CA PRO A 139 9.35 -4.34 -2.83
C PRO A 139 10.53 -4.93 -3.61
N GLY A 140 10.42 -4.89 -4.94
CA GLY A 140 11.46 -5.38 -5.85
C GLY A 140 11.38 -6.88 -6.20
N ASP A 141 10.77 -7.68 -5.33
CA ASP A 141 10.81 -9.15 -5.45
C ASP A 141 9.57 -9.75 -6.13
N THR A 142 8.36 -9.25 -5.81
CA THR A 142 7.12 -9.93 -6.22
C THR A 142 6.68 -9.54 -7.63
N TYR A 143 6.37 -8.28 -7.86
CA TYR A 143 5.91 -7.75 -9.16
C TYR A 143 6.66 -6.46 -9.48
N ASN A 144 7.60 -6.51 -10.41
CA ASN A 144 8.37 -5.34 -10.80
C ASN A 144 8.53 -5.25 -12.33
N PRO A 145 8.02 -4.20 -12.98
CA PRO A 145 7.17 -3.14 -12.40
C PRO A 145 5.75 -3.62 -12.06
N LEU A 146 5.07 -2.91 -11.18
CA LEU A 146 3.62 -2.97 -11.05
C LEU A 146 3.01 -1.83 -11.87
N PHE A 147 2.16 -2.19 -12.85
CA PHE A 147 1.46 -1.22 -13.69
C PHE A 147 -0.03 -1.26 -13.39
N ILE A 148 -0.57 -0.19 -12.81
CA ILE A 148 -1.99 -0.08 -12.46
C ILE A 148 -2.68 0.85 -13.45
N TYR A 149 -3.73 0.38 -14.13
CA TYR A 149 -4.46 1.22 -15.05
C TYR A 149 -5.97 1.19 -14.84
N GLY A 150 -6.65 2.21 -15.35
CA GLY A 150 -8.10 2.35 -15.25
C GLY A 150 -8.53 3.78 -15.45
N GLY A 151 -9.81 4.01 -15.64
CA GLY A 151 -10.39 5.34 -15.85
C GLY A 151 -10.03 6.37 -14.78
N ALA A 152 -10.35 7.63 -15.02
CA ALA A 152 -10.14 8.69 -14.04
C ALA A 152 -11.01 8.46 -12.79
N GLY A 153 -10.46 8.78 -11.61
CA GLY A 153 -11.20 8.71 -10.34
C GLY A 153 -11.45 7.30 -9.79
N LEU A 154 -10.84 6.24 -10.35
CA LEU A 154 -11.05 4.86 -9.90
C LEU A 154 -10.15 4.42 -8.73
N GLY A 155 -9.27 5.30 -8.21
CA GLY A 155 -8.44 5.02 -7.03
C GLY A 155 -7.02 4.55 -7.34
N LYS A 156 -6.49 4.76 -8.55
CA LYS A 156 -5.10 4.42 -8.92
C LYS A 156 -4.08 5.12 -8.01
N THR A 157 -4.18 6.44 -7.92
CA THR A 157 -3.34 7.27 -7.05
C THR A 157 -3.49 6.88 -5.58
N HIS A 158 -4.71 6.53 -5.13
CA HIS A 158 -4.95 6.04 -3.78
C HIS A 158 -4.13 4.76 -3.50
N LEU A 159 -4.20 3.75 -4.37
CA LEU A 159 -3.40 2.52 -4.20
C LEU A 159 -1.91 2.80 -4.23
N MET A 160 -1.45 3.70 -5.10
CA MET A 160 -0.04 4.08 -5.18
C MET A 160 0.44 4.72 -3.88
N HIS A 161 -0.31 5.67 -3.31
CA HIS A 161 0.01 6.27 -2.01
C HIS A 161 -0.09 5.24 -0.88
N SER A 162 -1.02 4.28 -0.95
CA SER A 162 -1.13 3.21 0.04
C SER A 162 0.13 2.33 0.08
N ILE A 163 0.70 2.02 -1.10
CA ILE A 163 1.99 1.32 -1.19
C ILE A 163 3.09 2.14 -0.51
N ALA A 164 3.16 3.44 -0.81
CA ALA A 164 4.17 4.33 -0.25
C ALA A 164 4.07 4.43 1.28
N HIS A 165 2.88 4.71 1.81
CA HIS A 165 2.64 4.75 3.26
C HIS A 165 3.04 3.45 3.93
N PHE A 166 2.60 2.32 3.39
CA PHE A 166 2.92 1.01 3.94
C PHE A 166 4.44 0.78 4.03
N ILE A 167 5.19 1.09 2.98
CA ILE A 167 6.65 0.91 2.96
C ILE A 167 7.33 1.86 3.95
N ILE A 168 6.94 3.15 3.98
CA ILE A 168 7.49 4.15 4.91
C ILE A 168 7.26 3.76 6.36
N ASP A 169 6.09 3.18 6.66
CA ASP A 169 5.71 2.77 8.01
C ASP A 169 6.50 1.55 8.51
N HIS A 170 6.92 0.68 7.59
CA HIS A 170 7.54 -0.60 7.93
C HIS A 170 9.05 -0.68 7.67
N ASP A 171 9.61 0.24 6.87
CA ASP A 171 11.06 0.36 6.62
C ASP A 171 11.51 1.82 6.73
N GLU A 172 12.14 2.14 7.86
CA GLU A 172 12.66 3.48 8.15
C GLU A 172 13.80 3.92 7.22
N ASN A 173 14.46 2.98 6.53
CA ASN A 173 15.61 3.25 5.67
C ASN A 173 15.23 3.32 4.19
N SER A 174 14.05 2.85 3.81
CA SER A 174 13.62 2.82 2.43
C SER A 174 13.37 4.24 1.89
N LYS A 175 13.99 4.56 0.77
CA LYS A 175 13.83 5.82 0.06
C LYS A 175 12.68 5.70 -0.95
N VAL A 176 11.50 6.11 -0.53
CA VAL A 176 10.30 6.12 -1.38
C VAL A 176 10.18 7.47 -2.08
N LEU A 177 10.07 7.44 -3.40
CA LEU A 177 9.89 8.63 -4.24
C LEU A 177 8.58 8.52 -5.03
N TYR A 178 7.64 9.40 -4.71
CA TYR A 178 6.42 9.60 -5.50
C TYR A 178 6.57 10.84 -6.38
N VAL A 179 6.14 10.73 -7.62
CA VAL A 179 6.18 11.82 -8.59
C VAL A 179 5.10 11.63 -9.66
N THR A 180 4.52 12.71 -10.14
CA THR A 180 3.72 12.66 -11.37
C THR A 180 4.64 12.67 -12.59
N SER A 181 4.22 12.07 -13.69
CA SER A 181 5.02 12.11 -14.92
C SER A 181 5.21 13.52 -15.48
N GLU A 182 4.33 14.44 -15.13
CA GLU A 182 4.47 15.86 -15.46
C GLU A 182 5.57 16.53 -14.63
N GLU A 183 5.62 16.29 -13.33
CA GLU A 183 6.68 16.76 -12.44
C GLU A 183 8.04 16.21 -12.87
N PHE A 184 8.13 14.91 -13.16
CA PHE A 184 9.34 14.30 -13.70
C PHE A 184 9.82 15.02 -14.97
N THR A 185 8.89 15.34 -15.90
CA THR A 185 9.22 16.07 -17.12
C THR A 185 9.72 17.48 -16.82
N ASN A 186 9.04 18.20 -15.92
CA ASN A 186 9.39 19.57 -15.58
C ASN A 186 10.74 19.66 -14.86
N GLU A 187 11.01 18.73 -13.94
CA GLU A 187 12.31 18.62 -13.26
C GLU A 187 13.45 18.29 -14.24
N LEU A 188 13.21 17.39 -15.20
CA LEU A 188 14.18 17.09 -16.25
C LEU A 188 14.53 18.34 -17.08
N ILE A 189 13.51 19.09 -17.53
CA ILE A 189 13.71 20.32 -18.30
C ILE A 189 14.49 21.35 -17.49
N ALA A 190 14.16 21.52 -16.20
CA ALA A 190 14.87 22.42 -15.30
C ALA A 190 16.33 21.98 -15.10
N ALA A 191 16.59 20.69 -14.91
CA ALA A 191 17.93 20.13 -14.73
C ALA A 191 18.81 20.31 -15.97
N ILE A 192 18.24 20.14 -17.17
CA ILE A 192 18.96 20.41 -18.43
C ILE A 192 19.30 21.91 -18.54
N GLY A 193 18.35 22.79 -18.22
CA GLY A 193 18.56 24.25 -18.29
C GLY A 193 19.58 24.79 -17.27
N ALA A 194 19.69 24.12 -16.11
CA ALA A 194 20.62 24.48 -15.03
C ALA A 194 21.92 23.71 -15.05
N GLU A 195 22.19 22.85 -16.05
CA GLU A 195 23.35 21.94 -16.14
C GLU A 195 23.51 21.02 -14.89
N SER A 196 22.39 20.73 -14.17
CA SER A 196 22.34 19.93 -12.94
C SER A 196 21.79 18.51 -13.15
N THR A 197 22.00 17.94 -14.33
CA THR A 197 21.49 16.59 -14.69
C THR A 197 21.98 15.50 -13.76
N LYS A 198 23.13 15.67 -13.10
CA LYS A 198 23.64 14.71 -12.13
C LYS A 198 22.76 14.63 -10.89
N GLU A 199 22.31 15.77 -10.36
CA GLU A 199 21.42 15.83 -9.19
C GLU A 199 20.06 15.18 -9.50
N PHE A 200 19.52 15.41 -10.69
CA PHE A 200 18.33 14.74 -11.19
C PHE A 200 18.53 13.21 -11.25
N HIS A 201 19.64 12.73 -11.81
CA HIS A 201 19.92 11.30 -11.84
C HIS A 201 20.06 10.70 -10.44
N ASP A 202 20.76 11.39 -9.53
CA ASP A 202 20.95 10.94 -8.16
C ASP A 202 19.62 10.87 -7.42
N LYS A 203 18.73 11.84 -7.61
CA LYS A 203 17.38 11.83 -7.03
C LYS A 203 16.58 10.59 -7.44
N TYR A 204 16.46 10.35 -8.74
CA TYR A 204 15.58 9.30 -9.26
C TYR A 204 16.17 7.90 -9.24
N ARG A 205 17.49 7.77 -9.50
CA ARG A 205 18.16 6.46 -9.62
C ARG A 205 18.62 5.88 -8.28
N GLN A 206 18.56 6.66 -7.18
CA GLN A 206 18.87 6.21 -5.83
C GLN A 206 17.63 5.87 -4.99
N ALA A 207 16.43 5.98 -5.55
CA ALA A 207 15.22 5.56 -4.89
C ALA A 207 15.20 4.04 -4.71
N ASP A 208 14.69 3.57 -3.57
CA ASP A 208 14.40 2.15 -3.34
C ASP A 208 13.05 1.76 -3.93
N VAL A 209 12.12 2.73 -3.93
CA VAL A 209 10.80 2.59 -4.55
C VAL A 209 10.48 3.85 -5.33
N LEU A 210 10.26 3.70 -6.64
CA LEU A 210 9.83 4.78 -7.53
C LEU A 210 8.38 4.59 -7.92
N LEU A 211 7.54 5.55 -7.56
CA LEU A 211 6.12 5.61 -7.86
C LEU A 211 5.87 6.74 -8.85
N VAL A 212 5.41 6.42 -10.06
CA VAL A 212 5.14 7.43 -11.10
C VAL A 212 3.67 7.41 -11.49
N ASP A 213 2.99 8.49 -11.16
CA ASP A 213 1.56 8.65 -11.45
C ASP A 213 1.34 9.22 -12.86
N ASP A 214 0.27 8.76 -13.49
CA ASP A 214 -0.19 9.22 -14.81
C ASP A 214 0.88 9.17 -15.90
N ILE A 215 1.57 8.02 -16.02
CA ILE A 215 2.70 7.82 -16.94
C ILE A 215 2.34 8.08 -18.42
N GLN A 216 1.05 8.06 -18.79
CA GLN A 216 0.62 8.36 -20.18
C GLN A 216 1.03 9.74 -20.66
N PHE A 217 1.30 10.71 -19.76
CA PHE A 217 1.69 12.08 -20.17
C PHE A 217 3.14 12.23 -20.62
N ILE A 218 3.98 11.18 -20.55
CA ILE A 218 5.29 11.19 -21.23
C ILE A 218 5.14 10.90 -22.73
N GLY A 219 3.99 10.42 -23.18
CA GLY A 219 3.72 10.14 -24.59
C GLY A 219 4.00 11.35 -25.48
N GLY A 220 4.78 11.16 -26.55
CA GLY A 220 5.17 12.21 -27.47
C GLY A 220 6.30 13.13 -27.01
N LYS A 221 6.89 12.92 -25.84
CA LYS A 221 8.03 13.68 -25.31
C LYS A 221 9.29 12.85 -25.40
N GLU A 222 9.96 12.82 -26.56
CA GLU A 222 11.10 11.92 -26.86
C GLU A 222 12.19 12.00 -25.79
N SER A 223 12.68 13.19 -25.45
CA SER A 223 13.75 13.36 -24.44
C SER A 223 13.34 12.87 -23.04
N THR A 224 12.07 13.05 -22.67
CA THR A 224 11.54 12.56 -21.40
C THR A 224 11.45 11.03 -21.40
N GLN A 225 11.00 10.44 -22.51
CA GLN A 225 10.92 8.99 -22.64
C GLN A 225 12.32 8.35 -22.61
N GLU A 226 13.30 8.97 -23.25
CA GLU A 226 14.70 8.51 -23.21
C GLU A 226 15.25 8.51 -21.79
N GLU A 227 15.12 9.61 -21.06
CA GLU A 227 15.61 9.70 -19.69
C GLU A 227 14.85 8.76 -18.74
N PHE A 228 13.52 8.66 -18.90
CA PHE A 228 12.73 7.72 -18.13
C PHE A 228 13.14 6.27 -18.39
N PHE A 229 13.46 5.92 -19.63
CA PHE A 229 13.97 4.59 -19.97
C PHE A 229 15.29 4.27 -19.26
N HIS A 230 16.22 5.22 -19.19
CA HIS A 230 17.47 5.04 -18.46
C HIS A 230 17.27 4.93 -16.96
N THR A 231 16.40 5.75 -16.39
CA THR A 231 16.01 5.68 -14.96
C THR A 231 15.37 4.35 -14.63
N PHE A 232 14.40 3.92 -15.44
CA PHE A 232 13.73 2.63 -15.28
C PHE A 232 14.73 1.46 -15.28
N ASN A 233 15.61 1.40 -16.29
CA ASN A 233 16.60 0.31 -16.37
C ASN A 233 17.58 0.32 -15.19
N SER A 234 18.04 1.48 -14.74
CA SER A 234 18.91 1.60 -13.59
C SER A 234 18.29 1.03 -12.33
N LEU A 235 17.03 1.40 -12.04
CA LEU A 235 16.28 0.90 -10.88
C LEU A 235 15.97 -0.59 -11.00
N TYR A 236 15.48 -1.02 -12.15
CA TYR A 236 15.13 -2.43 -12.38
C TYR A 236 16.33 -3.36 -12.22
N GLN A 237 17.50 -3.00 -12.78
CA GLN A 237 18.74 -3.77 -12.63
C GLN A 237 19.28 -3.79 -11.19
N ALA A 238 19.00 -2.75 -10.42
CA ALA A 238 19.35 -2.68 -9.01
C ALA A 238 18.34 -3.40 -8.08
N GLY A 239 17.31 -4.06 -8.64
CA GLY A 239 16.26 -4.72 -7.86
C GLY A 239 15.34 -3.75 -7.11
N LYS A 240 15.28 -2.47 -7.53
CA LYS A 240 14.44 -1.46 -6.90
C LYS A 240 13.01 -1.52 -7.44
N GLN A 241 12.02 -1.27 -6.59
CA GLN A 241 10.63 -1.35 -6.98
C GLN A 241 10.20 -0.17 -7.86
N ILE A 242 9.46 -0.46 -8.92
CA ILE A 242 8.84 0.54 -9.79
C ILE A 242 7.32 0.28 -9.80
N VAL A 243 6.54 1.34 -9.55
CA VAL A 243 5.07 1.31 -9.67
C VAL A 243 4.63 2.43 -10.59
N LEU A 244 3.80 2.11 -11.56
CA LEU A 244 3.31 3.03 -12.57
C LEU A 244 1.80 3.05 -12.58
N THR A 245 1.19 4.23 -12.74
CA THR A 245 -0.24 4.32 -13.03
C THR A 245 -0.51 4.93 -14.40
N SER A 246 -1.67 4.62 -14.97
CA SER A 246 -2.12 5.17 -16.24
C SER A 246 -3.66 5.16 -16.34
N ASP A 247 -4.19 5.98 -17.22
CA ASP A 247 -5.62 5.95 -17.60
C ASP A 247 -5.96 4.78 -18.55
N ARG A 248 -4.93 4.14 -19.15
CA ARG A 248 -5.05 3.06 -20.15
C ARG A 248 -3.87 2.08 -20.08
N PRO A 249 -4.01 0.87 -20.64
CA PRO A 249 -2.90 -0.09 -20.66
C PRO A 249 -1.73 0.38 -21.53
N PRO A 250 -0.51 -0.14 -21.35
CA PRO A 250 0.69 0.30 -22.06
C PRO A 250 0.54 0.30 -23.60
N LYS A 251 -0.18 -0.69 -24.14
CA LYS A 251 -0.43 -0.83 -25.59
C LYS A 251 -1.25 0.32 -26.19
N GLU A 252 -2.06 0.97 -25.38
CA GLU A 252 -2.96 2.05 -25.83
C GLU A 252 -2.39 3.45 -25.58
N ILE A 253 -1.22 3.56 -24.92
CA ILE A 253 -0.55 4.85 -24.76
C ILE A 253 0.01 5.28 -26.12
N LYS A 254 -0.62 6.30 -26.68
CA LYS A 254 -0.19 6.84 -27.99
C LYS A 254 1.19 7.44 -27.88
N THR A 255 2.00 7.27 -28.94
CA THR A 255 3.36 7.83 -29.04
C THR A 255 4.33 7.39 -27.92
N LEU A 256 4.04 6.27 -27.26
CA LEU A 256 4.98 5.62 -26.36
C LEU A 256 5.96 4.77 -27.16
N GLU A 257 7.25 4.96 -26.92
CA GLU A 257 8.30 4.17 -27.55
C GLU A 257 8.16 2.67 -27.22
N GLU A 258 8.40 1.81 -28.21
CA GLU A 258 8.29 0.35 -28.11
C GLU A 258 9.14 -0.22 -26.93
N ARG A 259 10.33 0.34 -26.73
CA ARG A 259 11.22 -0.08 -25.67
C ARG A 259 10.64 0.16 -24.27
N LEU A 260 9.95 1.29 -24.05
CA LEU A 260 9.26 1.59 -22.80
C LEU A 260 8.01 0.74 -22.62
N ARG A 261 7.22 0.59 -23.69
CA ARG A 261 6.04 -0.27 -23.68
C ARG A 261 6.39 -1.68 -23.24
N THR A 262 7.44 -2.26 -23.80
CA THR A 262 7.94 -3.58 -23.44
C THR A 262 8.34 -3.65 -21.97
N ARG A 263 8.99 -2.60 -21.43
CA ARG A 263 9.38 -2.53 -20.01
C ARG A 263 8.17 -2.48 -19.07
N PHE A 264 7.15 -1.70 -19.41
CA PHE A 264 5.92 -1.60 -18.62
C PHE A 264 5.15 -2.93 -18.58
N GLU A 265 5.30 -3.75 -19.61
CA GLU A 265 4.67 -5.07 -19.72
C GLU A 265 5.49 -6.20 -19.06
N TRP A 266 6.70 -5.96 -18.58
CA TRP A 266 7.53 -7.02 -17.99
C TRP A 266 7.03 -7.55 -16.66
N GLY A 267 6.41 -6.71 -15.85
CA GLY A 267 5.90 -7.07 -14.54
C GLY A 267 4.42 -7.46 -14.55
N LEU A 268 3.70 -6.99 -13.55
CA LEU A 268 2.26 -7.22 -13.43
C LEU A 268 1.48 -6.01 -13.90
N ILE A 269 0.51 -6.25 -14.78
CA ILE A 269 -0.47 -5.24 -15.20
C ILE A 269 -1.79 -5.53 -14.49
N ALA A 270 -2.26 -4.57 -13.68
CA ALA A 270 -3.50 -4.67 -12.93
C ALA A 270 -4.49 -3.58 -13.38
N ASP A 271 -5.70 -3.97 -13.71
CA ASP A 271 -6.75 -3.05 -14.08
C ASP A 271 -7.67 -2.70 -12.91
N ILE A 272 -8.21 -1.50 -12.93
CA ILE A 272 -9.28 -1.06 -12.04
C ILE A 272 -10.47 -0.67 -12.90
N GLN A 273 -11.57 -1.41 -12.73
CA GLN A 273 -12.81 -1.18 -13.43
C GLN A 273 -13.73 -0.23 -12.64
N PRO A 274 -14.73 0.39 -13.27
CA PRO A 274 -15.74 1.15 -12.56
C PRO A 274 -16.43 0.32 -11.46
N PRO A 275 -16.66 0.89 -10.27
CA PRO A 275 -17.26 0.19 -9.16
C PRO A 275 -18.73 -0.17 -9.43
N ASP A 276 -19.15 -1.35 -9.01
CA ASP A 276 -20.56 -1.74 -8.99
C ASP A 276 -21.37 -0.93 -7.96
N PHE A 277 -22.67 -1.13 -7.92
CA PHE A 277 -23.55 -0.37 -7.04
C PHE A 277 -23.21 -0.55 -5.56
N GLU A 278 -22.91 -1.77 -5.14
CA GLU A 278 -22.59 -2.10 -3.76
C GLU A 278 -21.26 -1.46 -3.34
N THR A 279 -20.27 -1.53 -4.21
CA THR A 279 -18.95 -0.88 -3.98
C THR A 279 -19.10 0.64 -3.90
N ARG A 280 -19.96 1.27 -4.73
CA ARG A 280 -20.22 2.72 -4.64
C ARG A 280 -20.84 3.12 -3.30
N ILE A 281 -21.82 2.34 -2.81
CA ILE A 281 -22.38 2.59 -1.47
C ILE A 281 -21.30 2.48 -0.39
N ALA A 282 -20.46 1.45 -0.45
CA ALA A 282 -19.38 1.28 0.51
C ALA A 282 -18.36 2.45 0.48
N ILE A 283 -18.04 2.97 -0.72
CA ILE A 283 -17.18 4.15 -0.87
C ILE A 283 -17.84 5.39 -0.25
N ILE A 284 -19.14 5.60 -0.48
CA ILE A 284 -19.87 6.75 0.07
C ILE A 284 -19.87 6.65 1.61
N LYS A 285 -20.18 5.48 2.16
CA LYS A 285 -20.15 5.24 3.61
C LYS A 285 -18.79 5.54 4.21
N ARG A 286 -17.73 4.97 3.60
CA ARG A 286 -16.37 5.20 4.08
C ARG A 286 -15.98 6.68 4.05
N LYS A 287 -16.38 7.41 3.00
CA LYS A 287 -16.15 8.86 2.92
C LYS A 287 -16.97 9.64 3.95
N ALA A 288 -18.21 9.25 4.21
CA ALA A 288 -19.04 9.85 5.24
C ALA A 288 -18.43 9.66 6.63
N GLU A 289 -17.97 8.44 6.96
CA GLU A 289 -17.24 8.15 8.20
C GLU A 289 -16.00 9.01 8.37
N LEU A 290 -15.16 9.15 7.34
CA LEU A 290 -13.94 9.96 7.37
C LEU A 290 -14.21 11.47 7.51
N LEU A 291 -15.42 11.91 7.20
CA LEU A 291 -15.87 13.30 7.31
C LEU A 291 -16.78 13.53 8.52
N ASP A 292 -17.00 12.50 9.36
CA ASP A 292 -17.92 12.52 10.49
C ASP A 292 -19.34 12.96 10.11
N LEU A 293 -19.83 12.45 8.97
CA LEU A 293 -21.16 12.75 8.43
C LEU A 293 -22.10 11.55 8.62
N ASP A 294 -23.23 11.78 9.27
CA ASP A 294 -24.33 10.81 9.35
C ASP A 294 -25.27 10.99 8.15
N ILE A 295 -25.15 10.07 7.18
CA ILE A 295 -25.95 10.09 5.95
C ILE A 295 -26.96 8.94 6.00
N PRO A 296 -28.27 9.19 5.87
CA PRO A 296 -29.27 8.13 5.81
C PRO A 296 -29.06 7.18 4.62
N ASN A 297 -29.23 5.88 4.81
CA ASN A 297 -29.02 4.86 3.76
C ASN A 297 -29.73 5.16 2.43
N VAL A 298 -30.96 5.69 2.48
CA VAL A 298 -31.73 6.07 1.27
C VAL A 298 -31.01 7.16 0.46
N VAL A 299 -30.31 8.08 1.13
CA VAL A 299 -29.55 9.13 0.47
C VAL A 299 -28.26 8.57 -0.12
N GLU A 300 -27.58 7.66 0.58
CA GLU A 300 -26.40 6.97 0.07
C GLU A 300 -26.72 6.18 -1.22
N GLU A 301 -27.81 5.40 -1.21
CA GLU A 301 -28.30 4.67 -2.37
C GLU A 301 -28.63 5.61 -3.54
N TYR A 302 -29.29 6.73 -3.26
CA TYR A 302 -29.59 7.73 -4.28
C TYR A 302 -28.35 8.33 -4.91
N ILE A 303 -27.35 8.72 -4.09
CA ILE A 303 -26.05 9.23 -4.57
C ILE A 303 -25.34 8.15 -5.39
N ALA A 304 -25.31 6.89 -4.91
CA ALA A 304 -24.68 5.78 -5.61
C ALA A 304 -25.30 5.51 -6.97
N CYS A 305 -26.61 5.70 -7.14
CA CYS A 305 -27.29 5.63 -8.44
C CYS A 305 -26.86 6.75 -9.37
N LEU A 306 -26.77 7.98 -8.86
CA LEU A 306 -26.43 9.15 -9.70
C LEU A 306 -24.99 9.12 -10.21
N LEU A 307 -24.04 8.61 -9.43
CA LEU A 307 -22.63 8.49 -9.80
C LEU A 307 -22.38 7.60 -11.02
N TYR A 308 -23.33 6.76 -11.39
CA TYR A 308 -23.26 5.95 -12.61
C TYR A 308 -23.55 6.75 -13.89
N THR A 309 -24.34 7.81 -13.79
CA THR A 309 -24.89 8.56 -14.94
C THR A 309 -24.14 9.86 -15.22
N SER A 310 -23.24 10.29 -14.34
CA SER A 310 -22.48 11.52 -14.52
C SER A 310 -21.01 11.22 -14.78
N PRO A 311 -20.37 11.79 -15.85
CA PRO A 311 -18.92 11.82 -15.89
C PRO A 311 -18.45 12.55 -14.63
N SER A 312 -17.57 11.90 -13.84
CA SER A 312 -17.03 12.46 -12.61
C SER A 312 -16.66 13.92 -12.80
N PRO A 313 -17.17 14.87 -11.98
CA PRO A 313 -16.54 16.17 -11.92
C PRO A 313 -15.10 15.93 -11.47
N ARG A 314 -14.17 16.40 -12.28
CA ARG A 314 -12.78 16.51 -11.87
C ARG A 314 -12.74 17.42 -10.65
N ASP A 315 -12.32 16.81 -9.51
CA ASP A 315 -11.54 17.49 -8.43
C ASP A 315 -11.11 16.48 -7.37
#